data_6ff618e202a9a0be3285a08f985cc905
#
_entry.id   6ff618e202a9a0be3285a08f985cc905
#
_cell.length_a   1.000
_cell.length_b   1.000
_cell.length_c   1.000
_cell.angle_alpha   90.00
_cell.angle_beta   90.00
_cell.angle_gamma   90.00
#
_symmetry.space_group_name_H-M   'P 1'
#
loop_
_entity.id
_entity.type
_entity.pdbx_description
1 polymer ?
#
loop_
_entity_poly.entity_id
_entity_poly.type
_entity_poly.pdbx_seq_one_letter_code
_entity_poly.pdbx_strand_id
1 'polypeptide(L)'
;MNLSVQTAYHTLERFQVVDVREPEEWADGLLPGALRLPLSRLQALAPLYLERDRPVLLYCRSGNRSQEALKTLKNLGHPKVWHLEGGIKAWCEAGIPCASPV
;
A
#
# COMPACT_ATOMS: atom_id res chain seq x y z
N MET A 1 5.48 -3.43 10.26
CA MET A 1 6.79 -3.78 9.70
C MET A 1 7.05 -3.00 8.43
N ASN A 2 8.32 -2.72 8.18
CA ASN A 2 8.72 -1.87 7.06
C ASN A 2 9.27 -2.72 5.93
N LEU A 3 9.01 -2.31 4.69
CA LEU A 3 9.58 -2.95 3.51
C LEU A 3 10.24 -1.87 2.66
N SER A 4 11.50 -2.11 2.28
CA SER A 4 12.22 -1.17 1.42
C SER A 4 11.68 -1.21 -0.01
N VAL A 5 11.91 -0.13 -0.76
CA VAL A 5 11.50 -0.06 -2.16
C VAL A 5 12.13 -1.20 -2.98
N GLN A 6 13.41 -1.49 -2.75
CA GLN A 6 14.10 -2.54 -3.48
C GLN A 6 13.48 -3.91 -3.22
N THR A 7 13.24 -4.24 -1.95
CA THR A 7 12.62 -5.52 -1.60
C THR A 7 11.20 -5.59 -2.15
N ALA A 8 10.44 -4.50 -2.03
CA ALA A 8 9.08 -4.46 -2.53
C ALA A 8 9.03 -4.69 -4.04
N TYR A 9 9.93 -4.04 -4.79
CA TYR A 9 9.98 -4.19 -6.24
C TYR A 9 10.19 -5.65 -6.67
N HIS A 10 11.10 -6.33 -5.98
CA HIS A 10 11.43 -7.73 -6.32
C HIS A 10 10.40 -8.74 -5.84
N THR A 11 9.49 -8.36 -4.96
CA THR A 11 8.53 -9.29 -4.37
C THR A 11 7.08 -8.80 -4.48
N LEU A 12 6.84 -7.78 -5.30
CA LEU A 12 5.54 -7.09 -5.34
C LEU A 12 4.36 -8.04 -5.61
N GLU A 13 4.56 -9.02 -6.49
CA GLU A 13 3.52 -9.98 -6.86
C GLU A 13 3.05 -10.87 -5.71
N ARG A 14 3.84 -10.95 -4.64
CA ARG A 14 3.47 -11.74 -3.46
C ARG A 14 2.48 -11.03 -2.56
N PHE A 15 2.27 -9.74 -2.79
CA PHE A 15 1.47 -8.89 -1.90
C PHE A 15 0.15 -8.49 -2.52
N GLN A 16 -0.84 -8.31 -1.67
CA GLN A 16 -1.98 -7.47 -1.97
C GLN A 16 -1.50 -6.04 -1.75
N VAL A 17 -1.28 -5.29 -2.82
CA VAL A 17 -0.75 -3.93 -2.73
C VAL A 17 -1.90 -2.96 -2.55
N VAL A 18 -1.81 -2.10 -1.54
CA VAL A 18 -2.91 -1.20 -1.18
C VAL A 18 -2.42 0.24 -1.10
N ASP A 19 -3.05 1.09 -1.90
CA ASP A 19 -2.83 2.54 -1.85
C ASP A 19 -3.82 3.14 -0.85
N VAL A 20 -3.29 3.69 0.24
CA VAL A 20 -4.13 4.30 1.28
C VAL A 20 -4.20 5.82 1.17
N ARG A 21 -3.70 6.38 0.05
CA ARG A 21 -3.83 7.81 -0.23
C ARG A 21 -5.27 8.17 -0.54
N GLU A 22 -5.57 9.46 -0.54
CA GLU A 22 -6.90 9.92 -0.91
C GLU A 22 -7.05 9.99 -2.44
N PRO A 23 -8.29 9.95 -2.96
CA PRO A 23 -8.53 9.85 -4.41
C PRO A 23 -7.84 10.92 -5.26
N GLU A 24 -7.74 12.14 -4.77
CA GLU A 24 -7.11 13.23 -5.52
C GLU A 24 -5.62 13.02 -5.76
N GLU A 25 -5.00 12.12 -5.01
CA GLU A 25 -3.57 11.82 -5.16
C GLU A 25 -3.31 10.73 -6.21
N TRP A 26 -4.34 9.99 -6.60
CA TRP A 26 -4.15 8.82 -7.49
C TRP A 26 -3.80 9.21 -8.92
N ALA A 27 -4.10 10.45 -9.33
CA ALA A 27 -3.82 10.92 -10.68
C ALA A 27 -2.32 10.88 -11.02
N ASP A 28 -1.45 10.96 -10.01
CA ASP A 28 0.00 10.95 -10.20
C ASP A 28 0.57 9.56 -10.49
N GLY A 29 -0.26 8.53 -10.45
CA GLY A 29 0.17 7.16 -10.68
C GLY A 29 0.02 6.29 -9.44
N LEU A 30 0.12 4.99 -9.64
CA LEU A 30 -0.05 3.96 -8.62
C LEU A 30 1.06 2.94 -8.72
N LEU A 31 1.36 2.23 -7.65
CA LEU A 31 2.17 1.03 -7.76
C LEU A 31 1.41 0.00 -8.59
N PRO A 32 2.12 -0.83 -9.38
CA PRO A 32 1.45 -1.86 -10.20
C PRO A 32 0.54 -2.77 -9.38
N GLY A 33 -0.69 -2.95 -9.83
CA GLY A 33 -1.66 -3.83 -9.18
C GLY A 33 -2.28 -3.31 -7.91
N ALA A 34 -2.07 -2.04 -7.56
CA ALA A 34 -2.56 -1.49 -6.31
C ALA A 34 -4.08 -1.40 -6.25
N LEU A 35 -4.64 -1.86 -5.13
CA LEU A 35 -6.02 -1.59 -4.76
C LEU A 35 -6.08 -0.22 -4.11
N ARG A 36 -7.14 0.53 -4.37
CA ARG A 36 -7.33 1.89 -3.85
C ARG A 36 -8.28 1.85 -2.67
N LEU A 37 -7.70 1.82 -1.47
CA LEU A 37 -8.47 1.79 -0.23
C LEU A 37 -8.02 2.96 0.65
N PRO A 38 -8.63 4.14 0.49
CA PRO A 38 -8.20 5.34 1.24
C PRO A 38 -8.19 5.09 2.74
N LEU A 39 -7.22 5.67 3.44
CA LEU A 39 -7.10 5.50 4.88
C LEU A 39 -8.40 5.84 5.61
N SER A 40 -9.10 6.88 5.15
CA SER A 40 -10.36 7.32 5.75
C SER A 40 -11.46 6.26 5.68
N ARG A 41 -11.35 5.29 4.76
CA ARG A 41 -12.35 4.25 4.55
C ARG A 41 -11.79 2.84 4.71
N LEU A 42 -10.53 2.72 5.09
CA LEU A 42 -9.84 1.44 5.12
C LEU A 42 -10.51 0.42 6.02
N GLN A 43 -10.94 0.83 7.21
CA GLN A 43 -11.56 -0.06 8.16
C GLN A 43 -12.84 -0.70 7.60
N ALA A 44 -13.61 0.06 6.85
CA ALA A 44 -14.85 -0.44 6.24
C ALA A 44 -14.58 -1.27 4.99
N LEU A 45 -13.59 -0.89 4.19
CA LEU A 45 -13.35 -1.52 2.89
C LEU A 45 -12.45 -2.76 2.95
N ALA A 46 -11.52 -2.82 3.89
CA ALA A 46 -10.58 -3.93 3.96
C ALA A 46 -11.27 -5.29 4.05
N PRO A 47 -12.30 -5.50 4.89
CA PRO A 47 -12.95 -6.81 4.94
C PRO A 47 -13.60 -7.23 3.63
N LEU A 48 -13.92 -6.28 2.76
CA LEU A 48 -14.58 -6.56 1.48
C LEU A 48 -13.60 -6.92 0.37
N TYR A 49 -12.35 -6.41 0.46
CA TYR A 49 -11.41 -6.48 -0.66
C TYR A 49 -10.11 -7.21 -0.36
N LEU A 50 -9.77 -7.44 0.91
CA LEU A 50 -8.50 -8.05 1.27
C LEU A 50 -8.69 -9.44 1.85
N GLU A 51 -7.80 -10.35 1.46
CA GLU A 51 -7.72 -11.69 2.02
C GLU A 51 -6.77 -11.66 3.22
N ARG A 52 -7.21 -12.23 4.35
CA ARG A 52 -6.41 -12.22 5.59
C ARG A 52 -5.16 -13.08 5.49
N ASP A 53 -5.18 -14.14 4.72
CA ASP A 53 -4.09 -15.10 4.64
C ASP A 53 -2.96 -14.66 3.72
N ARG A 54 -3.21 -13.66 2.88
CA ARG A 54 -2.21 -13.17 1.94
C ARG A 54 -1.52 -11.93 2.50
N PRO A 55 -0.19 -11.82 2.29
CA PRO A 55 0.53 -10.63 2.74
C PRO A 55 -0.01 -9.36 2.11
N VAL A 56 -0.05 -8.29 2.88
CA VAL A 56 -0.51 -6.97 2.44
C VAL A 56 0.66 -6.00 2.50
N LEU A 57 0.83 -5.23 1.42
CA LEU A 57 1.76 -4.12 1.39
C LEU A 57 0.99 -2.82 1.26
N LEU A 58 1.04 -2.01 2.30
CA LEU A 58 0.39 -0.71 2.32
C LEU A 58 1.38 0.37 1.91
N TYR A 59 0.91 1.37 1.16
CA TYR A 59 1.73 2.54 0.90
C TYR A 59 0.91 3.81 0.85
N CYS A 60 1.59 4.91 1.14
CA CYS A 60 1.05 6.25 0.95
C CYS A 60 2.10 7.08 0.21
N ARG A 61 2.09 8.39 0.36
CA ARG A 61 3.05 9.22 -0.35
C ARG A 61 4.46 9.08 0.22
N SER A 62 4.63 9.19 1.55
CA SER A 62 5.95 9.24 2.19
C SER A 62 6.12 8.29 3.37
N GLY A 63 5.09 7.53 3.73
CA GLY A 63 5.18 6.49 4.76
C GLY A 63 4.43 6.75 6.06
N ASN A 64 3.92 7.96 6.30
CA ASN A 64 3.26 8.29 7.57
C ASN A 64 1.86 7.67 7.68
N ARG A 65 1.03 7.86 6.66
CA ARG A 65 -0.34 7.33 6.66
C ARG A 65 -0.36 5.81 6.57
N SER A 66 0.62 5.22 5.88
CA SER A 66 0.68 3.75 5.77
C SER A 66 1.05 3.09 7.08
N GLN A 67 1.80 3.76 7.97
CA GLN A 67 2.03 3.25 9.32
C GLN A 67 0.75 3.20 10.13
N GLU A 68 -0.11 4.21 10.01
CA GLU A 68 -1.40 4.21 10.65
C GLU A 68 -2.32 3.13 10.07
N ALA A 69 -2.31 2.97 8.75
CA ALA A 69 -3.06 1.92 8.07
C ALA A 69 -2.64 0.53 8.54
N LEU A 70 -1.36 0.34 8.79
CA LEU A 70 -0.84 -0.93 9.29
C LEU A 70 -1.48 -1.30 10.63
N LYS A 71 -1.60 -0.33 11.53
CA LYS A 71 -2.26 -0.54 12.82
C LYS A 71 -3.72 -0.92 12.64
N THR A 72 -4.40 -0.24 11.72
CA THR A 72 -5.81 -0.52 11.42
C THR A 72 -5.99 -1.96 10.96
N LEU A 73 -5.16 -2.42 10.01
CA LEU A 73 -5.30 -3.78 9.50
C LEU A 73 -4.93 -4.83 10.53
N LYS A 74 -3.94 -4.56 11.37
CA LYS A 74 -3.62 -5.51 12.46
C LYS A 74 -4.78 -5.64 13.44
N ASN A 75 -5.45 -4.54 13.75
CA ASN A 75 -6.64 -4.57 14.61
C ASN A 75 -7.79 -5.32 13.95
N LEU A 76 -7.84 -5.38 12.62
CA LEU A 76 -8.85 -6.15 11.89
C LEU A 76 -8.47 -7.63 11.74
N GLY A 77 -7.32 -8.04 12.26
CA GLY A 77 -6.90 -9.44 12.26
C GLY A 77 -6.04 -9.87 11.08
N HIS A 78 -5.43 -8.94 10.36
CA HIS A 78 -4.48 -9.28 9.30
C HIS A 78 -3.10 -9.54 9.90
N PRO A 79 -2.59 -10.77 9.84
CA PRO A 79 -1.32 -11.11 10.50
C PRO A 79 -0.07 -10.71 9.73
N LYS A 80 -0.18 -10.50 8.43
CA LYS A 80 0.98 -10.29 7.55
C LYS A 80 0.84 -8.97 6.82
N VAL A 81 1.21 -7.89 7.51
CA VAL A 81 1.05 -6.53 6.97
C VAL A 81 2.38 -5.80 7.03
N TRP A 82 2.77 -5.22 5.90
CA TRP A 82 3.94 -4.35 5.78
C TRP A 82 3.54 -3.01 5.20
N HIS A 83 4.37 -1.99 5.44
CA HIS A 83 4.20 -0.73 4.73
C HIS A 83 5.51 -0.37 4.02
N LEU A 84 5.35 0.33 2.89
CA LEU A 84 6.47 0.71 2.04
C LEU A 84 7.22 1.91 2.64
N GLU A 85 8.49 1.72 2.96
CA GLU A 85 9.32 2.80 3.48
C GLU A 85 9.46 3.91 2.44
N GLY A 86 9.19 5.14 2.85
CA GLY A 86 9.27 6.30 1.98
C GLY A 86 8.13 6.44 0.98
N GLY A 87 7.23 5.47 0.91
CA GLY A 87 6.03 5.51 0.09
C GLY A 87 6.30 5.57 -1.40
N ILE A 88 5.28 5.98 -2.16
CA ILE A 88 5.41 6.08 -3.62
C ILE A 88 6.46 7.12 -4.03
N LYS A 89 6.73 8.11 -3.19
CA LYS A 89 7.78 9.08 -3.46
C LYS A 89 9.15 8.40 -3.59
N ALA A 90 9.49 7.52 -2.64
CA ALA A 90 10.74 6.77 -2.69
C ALA A 90 10.76 5.80 -3.88
N TRP A 91 9.63 5.20 -4.20
CA TRP A 91 9.49 4.33 -5.36
C TRP A 91 9.82 5.05 -6.65
N CYS A 92 9.27 6.25 -6.84
CA CYS A 92 9.55 7.05 -8.03
C CYS A 92 10.99 7.55 -8.06
N GLU A 93 11.55 7.95 -6.91
CA GLU A 93 12.94 8.39 -6.82
C GLU A 93 13.93 7.27 -7.15
N ALA A 94 13.54 6.03 -6.92
CA ALA A 94 14.35 4.87 -7.30
C ALA A 94 14.30 4.57 -8.81
N GLY A 95 13.51 5.33 -9.57
CA GLY A 95 13.38 5.13 -11.01
C GLY A 95 12.47 4.00 -11.42
N ILE A 96 11.66 3.47 -10.53
CA ILE A 96 10.76 2.36 -10.84
C ILE A 96 9.46 2.92 -11.41
N PRO A 97 8.99 2.41 -12.56
CA PRO A 97 7.77 2.93 -13.18
C PRO A 97 6.53 2.73 -12.32
N CYS A 98 5.62 3.71 -12.39
CA CYS A 98 4.30 3.61 -11.79
C CYS A 98 3.27 3.27 -12.86
N ALA A 99 2.19 2.60 -12.46
CA ALA A 99 1.10 2.29 -13.36
C ALA A 99 0.19 3.52 -13.54
N SER A 100 -0.44 3.62 -14.71
CA SER A 100 -1.45 4.63 -14.94
C SER A 100 -2.67 4.34 -14.07
N PRO A 101 -3.36 5.38 -13.54
CA PRO A 101 -4.56 5.18 -12.73
C PRO A 101 -5.79 4.81 -13.55
N VAL A 102 -5.70 4.82 -14.85
CA VAL A 102 -6.84 4.51 -15.73
C VAL A 102 -7.02 3.03 -15.90
#